data_c75bdfe8d7cea8277f25c0a085a8b5b6
#
_entry.id   c75bdfe8d7cea8277f25c0a085a8b5b6
#
_cell.length_a   1.000
_cell.length_b   1.000
_cell.length_c   1.000
_cell.angle_alpha   90.00
_cell.angle_beta   90.00
_cell.angle_gamma   90.00
#
_symmetry.space_group_name_H-M   'P 1'
#
loop_
_entity.id
_entity.type
_entity.pdbx_description
1 polymer ?
#
loop_
_entity_poly.entity_id
_entity_poly.type
_entity_poly.pdbx_seq_one_letter_code
_entity_poly.pdbx_strand_id
1 'polypeptide(L)'
;GDVYKRQEMLIPAGACLAAGINISGTNAEVMPGQWEYQVGPCLGIEMGDHLMMSRYLLARIAEDYNVNISFSPKLFPDWNGSGCHTNYSTKTMRAGTEGMEYINNMMKRFSAKHDLHIALYGDDN
;
A
#
# COMPACT_ATOMS: atom_id res chain seq x y z
N GLY A 1 16.87 7.86 -18.77
CA GLY A 1 15.46 7.77 -18.38
C GLY A 1 15.24 7.25 -16.98
N ASP A 2 15.78 6.05 -16.63
CA ASP A 2 15.39 5.36 -15.39
C ASP A 2 15.99 5.94 -14.10
N VAL A 3 17.12 6.62 -14.19
CA VAL A 3 17.75 7.24 -13.00
C VAL A 3 16.91 8.40 -12.46
N TYR A 4 16.32 9.21 -13.32
CA TYR A 4 15.45 10.31 -12.90
C TYR A 4 14.17 9.80 -12.24
N LYS A 5 13.55 8.77 -12.79
CA LYS A 5 12.33 8.15 -12.23
C LYS A 5 12.56 7.54 -10.84
N ARG A 6 13.75 7.00 -10.61
CA ARG A 6 14.14 6.47 -9.30
C ARG A 6 14.27 7.57 -8.24
N GLN A 7 14.80 8.72 -8.61
CA GLN A 7 14.90 9.88 -7.72
C GLN A 7 13.51 10.45 -7.38
N GLU A 8 12.60 10.49 -8.34
CA GLU A 8 11.23 10.95 -8.16
C GLU A 8 10.47 10.16 -7.09
N MET A 9 10.80 8.89 -6.87
CA MET A 9 10.18 8.07 -5.84
C MET A 9 10.93 8.08 -4.50
N LEU A 10 12.25 8.24 -4.52
CA LEU A 10 13.06 8.30 -3.30
C LEU A 10 12.83 9.58 -2.50
N ILE A 11 12.54 10.69 -3.18
CA ILE A 11 12.27 11.98 -2.51
C ILE A 11 10.98 11.93 -1.70
N PRO A 12 9.83 11.49 -2.25
CA PRO A 12 8.61 11.33 -1.46
C PRO A 12 8.76 10.32 -0.31
N ALA A 13 9.45 9.21 -0.52
CA ALA A 13 9.74 8.26 0.55
C ALA A 13 10.56 8.89 1.68
N GLY A 14 11.58 9.68 1.33
CA GLY A 14 12.38 10.44 2.30
C GLY A 14 11.55 11.49 3.06
N ALA A 15 10.65 12.18 2.39
CA ALA A 15 9.73 13.13 3.02
C ALA A 15 8.75 12.44 3.97
N CYS A 16 8.22 11.27 3.60
CA CYS A 16 7.39 10.45 4.47
C CYS A 16 8.14 10.04 5.75
N LEU A 17 9.37 9.56 5.60
CA LEU A 17 10.21 9.21 6.76
C LEU A 17 10.50 10.42 7.66
N ALA A 18 10.80 11.58 7.07
CA ALA A 18 11.03 12.82 7.81
C ALA A 18 9.76 13.31 8.55
N ALA A 19 8.58 13.02 8.01
CA ALA A 19 7.29 13.30 8.64
C ALA A 19 6.89 12.25 9.70
N GLY A 20 7.72 11.24 9.96
CA GLY A 20 7.43 10.20 10.92
C GLY A 20 6.49 9.10 10.39
N ILE A 21 6.30 9.00 9.08
CA ILE A 21 5.51 7.95 8.46
C ILE A 21 6.37 6.70 8.31
N ASN A 22 5.85 5.55 8.70
CA ASN A 22 6.53 4.28 8.58
C ASN A 22 6.55 3.82 7.12
N ILE A 23 7.68 3.96 6.46
CA ILE A 23 7.95 3.42 5.12
C ILE A 23 8.99 2.32 5.26
N SER A 24 8.67 1.11 4.82
CA SER A 24 9.57 -0.05 4.92
C SER A 24 10.30 -0.38 3.61
N GLY A 25 9.84 0.15 2.50
CA GLY A 25 10.53 -0.05 1.22
C GLY A 25 9.85 0.62 0.05
N THR A 26 10.55 0.63 -1.08
CA THR A 26 10.05 1.08 -2.38
C THR A 26 10.63 0.16 -3.46
N ASN A 27 9.82 -0.14 -4.48
CA ASN A 27 10.27 -0.91 -5.66
C ASN A 27 9.57 -0.43 -6.93
N ALA A 28 10.22 -0.67 -8.05
CA ALA A 28 9.60 -0.49 -9.36
C ALA A 28 8.68 -1.66 -9.68
N GLU A 29 7.58 -1.37 -10.34
CA GLU A 29 6.65 -2.34 -10.85
C GLU A 29 6.90 -2.66 -12.34
N VAL A 30 6.12 -3.58 -12.89
CA VAL A 30 6.29 -4.07 -14.27
C VAL A 30 5.99 -2.99 -15.30
N MET A 31 4.93 -2.20 -15.10
CA MET A 31 4.58 -1.14 -16.03
C MET A 31 5.56 0.04 -15.91
N PRO A 32 6.05 0.59 -17.04
CA PRO A 32 6.93 1.78 -17.01
C PRO A 32 6.28 2.96 -16.28
N GLY A 33 7.02 3.52 -15.32
CA GLY A 33 6.53 4.64 -14.49
C GLY A 33 5.63 4.21 -13.33
N GLN A 34 5.39 2.93 -13.15
CA GLN A 34 4.67 2.40 -11.99
C GLN A 34 5.66 2.07 -10.87
N TRP A 35 5.33 2.51 -9.67
CA TRP A 35 6.14 2.31 -8.46
C TRP A 35 5.25 1.85 -7.30
N GLU A 36 5.83 1.08 -6.44
CA GLU A 36 5.25 0.65 -5.18
C GLU A 36 6.07 1.20 -4.01
N TYR A 37 5.40 1.55 -2.93
CA TYR A 37 6.02 1.78 -1.63
C TYR A 37 5.20 1.08 -0.55
N GLN A 38 5.89 0.59 0.48
CA GLN A 38 5.28 -0.14 1.57
C GLN A 38 5.15 0.77 2.79
N VAL A 39 3.91 0.95 3.25
CA VAL A 39 3.58 1.65 4.50
C VAL A 39 3.47 0.64 5.62
N GLY A 40 4.20 0.88 6.70
CA GLY A 40 4.22 0.00 7.86
C GLY A 40 5.63 -0.45 8.26
N PRO A 41 5.75 -1.30 9.32
CA PRO A 41 4.67 -1.80 10.18
C PRO A 41 3.97 -0.72 10.99
N CYS A 42 2.66 -0.86 11.15
CA CYS A 42 1.82 0.06 11.91
C CYS A 42 0.91 -0.71 12.87
N LEU A 43 0.41 -0.04 13.91
CA LEU A 43 -0.51 -0.62 14.87
C LEU A 43 -1.94 -0.08 14.67
N GLY A 44 -2.88 -0.98 14.39
CA GLY A 44 -4.28 -0.64 14.25
C GLY A 44 -4.54 0.45 13.23
N ILE A 45 -5.18 1.54 13.64
CA ILE A 45 -5.60 2.64 12.76
C ILE A 45 -4.43 3.46 12.19
N GLU A 46 -3.26 3.42 12.79
CA GLU A 46 -2.08 4.11 12.25
C GLU A 46 -1.82 3.75 10.78
N MET A 47 -2.17 2.53 10.37
CA MET A 47 -2.00 2.08 8.99
C MET A 47 -2.74 3.00 8.02
N GLY A 48 -3.99 3.33 8.32
CA GLY A 48 -4.80 4.24 7.53
C GLY A 48 -4.27 5.67 7.55
N ASP A 49 -3.89 6.17 8.71
CA ASP A 49 -3.36 7.52 8.89
C ASP A 49 -2.05 7.71 8.13
N HIS A 50 -1.13 6.76 8.24
CA HIS A 50 0.15 6.78 7.53
C HIS A 50 -0.06 6.66 6.01
N LEU A 51 -0.98 5.81 5.55
CA LEU A 51 -1.29 5.67 4.13
C LEU A 51 -1.88 6.97 3.56
N MET A 52 -2.85 7.57 4.23
CA MET A 52 -3.48 8.80 3.78
C MET A 52 -2.48 9.96 3.73
N MET A 53 -1.66 10.10 4.76
CA MET A 53 -0.63 11.14 4.81
C MET A 53 0.46 10.92 3.77
N SER A 54 0.88 9.68 3.53
CA SER A 54 1.86 9.37 2.50
C SER A 54 1.36 9.72 1.10
N ARG A 55 0.11 9.42 0.79
CA ARG A 55 -0.53 9.81 -0.48
C ARG A 55 -0.61 11.31 -0.65
N TYR A 56 -0.95 12.03 0.41
CA TYR A 56 -0.98 13.49 0.41
C TYR A 56 0.42 14.07 0.11
N LEU A 57 1.45 13.62 0.84
CA LEU A 57 2.83 14.08 0.63
C LEU A 57 3.32 13.77 -0.78
N LEU A 58 3.02 12.58 -1.29
CA LEU A 58 3.38 12.17 -2.64
C LEU A 58 2.76 13.13 -3.68
N ALA A 59 1.47 13.43 -3.56
CA ALA A 59 0.77 14.35 -4.45
C ALA A 59 1.37 15.78 -4.37
N ARG A 60 1.64 16.27 -3.17
CA ARG A 60 2.23 17.61 -2.97
C ARG A 60 3.63 17.74 -3.55
N ILE A 61 4.47 16.74 -3.35
CA ILE A 61 5.83 16.74 -3.88
C ILE A 61 5.83 16.64 -5.41
N ALA A 62 4.91 15.86 -5.97
CA ALA A 62 4.78 15.70 -7.42
C ALA A 62 4.54 17.03 -8.16
N GLU A 63 3.85 17.98 -7.52
CA GLU A 63 3.63 19.31 -8.07
C GLU A 63 4.95 20.04 -8.33
N ASP A 64 5.92 19.94 -7.41
CA ASP A 64 7.24 20.60 -7.55
C ASP A 64 8.05 20.02 -8.72
N TYR A 65 7.76 18.79 -9.13
CA TYR A 65 8.41 18.11 -10.25
C TYR A 65 7.60 18.11 -11.54
N ASN A 66 6.42 18.72 -11.53
CA ASN A 66 5.50 18.72 -12.67
C ASN A 66 5.15 17.29 -13.15
N VAL A 67 4.91 16.39 -12.20
CA VAL A 67 4.55 14.99 -12.42
C VAL A 67 3.11 14.75 -11.98
N ASN A 68 2.33 14.08 -12.82
CA ASN A 68 1.01 13.62 -12.45
C ASN A 68 1.07 12.24 -11.77
N ILE A 69 0.41 12.13 -10.62
CA ILE A 69 0.30 10.87 -9.87
C ILE A 69 -1.12 10.32 -10.00
N SER A 70 -1.21 9.02 -10.21
CA SER A 70 -2.46 8.28 -10.15
C SER A 70 -2.33 7.10 -9.20
N PHE A 71 -3.35 6.89 -8.39
CA PHE A 71 -3.50 5.72 -7.53
C PHE A 71 -4.48 4.68 -8.11
N SER A 72 -4.90 4.88 -9.37
CA SER A 72 -5.76 3.91 -10.07
C SER A 72 -5.04 2.56 -10.21
N PRO A 73 -5.68 1.45 -9.85
CA PRO A 73 -5.06 0.12 -9.94
C PRO A 73 -4.83 -0.33 -11.39
N LYS A 74 -5.53 0.25 -12.35
CA LYS A 74 -5.42 -0.08 -13.77
C LYS A 74 -5.52 1.19 -14.62
N LEU A 75 -4.38 1.78 -14.99
CA LEU A 75 -4.34 3.01 -15.81
C LEU A 75 -4.60 2.76 -17.28
N PHE A 76 -4.07 1.66 -17.83
CA PHE A 76 -4.15 1.35 -19.25
C PHE A 76 -4.68 -0.09 -19.45
N PRO A 77 -5.65 -0.29 -20.36
CA PRO A 77 -6.25 -1.60 -20.58
C PRO A 77 -5.24 -2.69 -20.98
N ASP A 78 -4.23 -2.31 -21.73
CA ASP A 78 -3.24 -3.24 -22.31
C ASP A 78 -2.01 -3.47 -21.42
N TRP A 79 -1.91 -2.77 -20.27
CA TRP A 79 -0.83 -2.93 -19.32
C TRP A 79 -1.27 -3.66 -18.05
N ASN A 80 -0.28 -4.13 -17.29
CA ASN A 80 -0.52 -4.74 -15.98
C ASN A 80 -1.26 -3.76 -15.04
N GLY A 81 -2.21 -4.29 -14.29
CA GLY A 81 -2.74 -3.61 -13.12
C GLY A 81 -1.82 -3.77 -11.90
N SER A 82 -2.16 -3.09 -10.82
CA SER A 82 -1.51 -3.22 -9.53
C SER A 82 -2.46 -3.76 -8.47
N GLY A 83 -1.95 -4.57 -7.56
CA GLY A 83 -2.65 -4.97 -6.35
C GLY A 83 -2.24 -4.08 -5.17
N CYS A 84 -3.02 -4.16 -4.09
CA CYS A 84 -2.66 -3.59 -2.81
C CYS A 84 -2.55 -4.72 -1.78
N HIS A 85 -1.36 -5.30 -1.64
CA HIS A 85 -1.14 -6.36 -0.67
C HIS A 85 -1.18 -5.79 0.74
N THR A 86 -2.02 -6.36 1.59
CA THR A 86 -2.15 -5.96 2.99
C THR A 86 -1.76 -7.12 3.89
N ASN A 87 -0.66 -6.95 4.63
CA ASN A 87 -0.22 -7.91 5.62
C ASN A 87 -0.86 -7.57 6.98
N TYR A 88 -1.50 -8.54 7.59
CA TYR A 88 -2.17 -8.37 8.87
C TYR A 88 -1.83 -9.50 9.83
N SER A 89 -1.51 -9.17 11.08
CA SER A 89 -1.36 -10.15 12.13
C SER A 89 -1.67 -9.57 13.50
N THR A 90 -2.15 -10.42 14.39
CA THR A 90 -2.28 -10.12 15.83
C THR A 90 -1.18 -10.82 16.61
N LYS A 91 -1.01 -10.43 17.88
CA LYS A 91 -0.07 -11.11 18.78
C LYS A 91 -0.37 -12.62 18.87
N THR A 92 -1.65 -13.01 18.93
CA THR A 92 -2.08 -14.42 18.97
C THR A 92 -1.72 -15.15 17.69
N MET A 93 -1.91 -14.53 16.53
CA MET A 93 -1.56 -15.15 15.24
C MET A 93 -0.07 -15.46 15.10
N ARG A 94 0.78 -14.70 15.79
CA ARG A 94 2.24 -14.90 15.80
C ARG A 94 2.73 -15.84 16.89
N ALA A 95 1.81 -16.44 17.69
CA ALA A 95 2.13 -17.29 18.82
C ALA A 95 2.11 -18.80 18.43
N GLY A 96 3.24 -19.33 17.94
CA GLY A 96 3.46 -20.77 17.75
C GLY A 96 2.30 -21.53 17.09
N THR A 97 2.01 -22.73 17.62
CA THR A 97 0.97 -23.63 17.07
C THR A 97 -0.46 -23.11 17.25
N GLU A 98 -0.73 -22.37 18.31
CA GLU A 98 -2.06 -21.77 18.56
C GLU A 98 -2.42 -20.71 17.52
N GLY A 99 -1.41 -20.05 16.94
CA GLY A 99 -1.59 -19.04 15.92
C GLY A 99 -2.29 -19.55 14.67
N MET A 100 -1.98 -20.76 14.23
CA MET A 100 -2.62 -21.37 13.05
C MET A 100 -4.10 -21.64 13.25
N GLU A 101 -4.50 -22.10 14.42
CA GLU A 101 -5.93 -22.29 14.73
C GLU A 101 -6.66 -20.95 14.69
N TYR A 102 -6.07 -19.90 15.27
CA TYR A 102 -6.64 -18.56 15.23
C TYR A 102 -6.77 -18.01 13.81
N ILE A 103 -5.74 -18.20 12.96
CA ILE A 103 -5.75 -17.82 11.54
C ILE A 103 -6.88 -18.55 10.80
N ASN A 104 -6.99 -19.85 10.96
CA ASN A 104 -8.04 -20.64 10.31
C ASN A 104 -9.46 -20.18 10.70
N ASN A 105 -9.66 -19.85 11.97
CA ASN A 105 -10.94 -19.33 12.46
C ASN A 105 -11.21 -17.92 11.90
N MET A 106 -10.20 -17.09 11.76
CA MET A 106 -10.32 -15.77 11.13
C MET A 106 -10.69 -15.90 9.65
N MET A 107 -10.05 -16.81 8.91
CA MET A 107 -10.37 -17.04 7.49
C MET A 107 -11.83 -17.48 7.28
N LYS A 108 -12.36 -18.34 8.15
CA LYS A 108 -13.79 -18.73 8.11
C LYS A 108 -14.72 -17.52 8.29
N ARG A 109 -14.36 -16.59 9.19
CA ARG A 109 -15.15 -15.36 9.41
C ARG A 109 -15.07 -14.42 8.21
N PHE A 110 -13.91 -14.26 7.59
CA PHE A 110 -13.74 -13.47 6.38
C PHE A 110 -14.53 -14.05 5.21
N SER A 111 -14.44 -15.36 5.01
CA SER A 111 -15.22 -16.06 3.97
C SER A 111 -16.73 -15.80 4.10
N ALA A 112 -17.27 -15.81 5.32
CA ALA A 112 -18.69 -15.55 5.58
C ALA A 112 -19.12 -14.08 5.31
N LYS A 113 -18.18 -13.15 5.17
CA LYS A 113 -18.42 -11.72 4.93
C LYS A 113 -17.71 -11.21 3.67
N HIS A 114 -17.35 -12.10 2.78
CA HIS A 114 -16.58 -11.79 1.59
C HIS A 114 -17.22 -10.67 0.75
N ASP A 115 -18.49 -10.82 0.39
CA ASP A 115 -19.19 -9.87 -0.46
C ASP A 115 -19.28 -8.47 0.17
N LEU A 116 -19.47 -8.43 1.50
CA LEU A 116 -19.49 -7.16 2.23
C LEU A 116 -18.12 -6.46 2.18
N HIS A 117 -17.05 -7.21 2.33
CA HIS A 117 -15.70 -6.65 2.29
C HIS A 117 -15.33 -6.16 0.89
N ILE A 118 -15.63 -6.95 -0.15
CA ILE A 118 -15.35 -6.56 -1.54
C ILE A 118 -16.10 -5.27 -1.91
N ALA A 119 -17.36 -5.13 -1.50
CA ALA A 119 -18.13 -3.91 -1.75
C ALA A 119 -17.52 -2.63 -1.14
N LEU A 120 -16.60 -2.77 -0.17
CA LEU A 120 -15.93 -1.65 0.49
C LEU A 120 -14.54 -1.34 -0.10
N TYR A 121 -14.07 -2.10 -1.08
CA TYR A 121 -12.73 -1.91 -1.66
C TYR A 121 -12.66 -0.71 -2.60
N GLY A 122 -13.78 -0.15 -2.99
CA GLY A 122 -13.89 1.00 -3.88
C GLY A 122 -14.45 0.63 -5.25
N ASP A 123 -14.69 1.67 -6.03
CA ASP A 123 -15.17 1.54 -7.40
C ASP A 123 -13.99 1.19 -8.33
N ASP A 124 -14.27 0.45 -9.40
CA ASP A 124 -13.29 0.05 -10.43
C ASP A 124 -12.17 -0.93 -9.96
N ASN A 125 -12.40 -1.69 -8.90
CA ASN A 125 -11.50 -2.75 -8.44
C ASN A 125 -11.91 -4.13 -8.96
#